data_2e653d1d46e3b338b4f85b737858c504
#
_entry.id   2e653d1d46e3b338b4f85b737858c504
#
_cell.length_a   1.000
_cell.length_b   1.000
_cell.length_c   1.000
_cell.angle_alpha   90.00
_cell.angle_beta   90.00
_cell.angle_gamma   90.00
#
_symmetry.space_group_name_H-M   'P 1'
#
loop_
_entity.id
_entity.type
_entity.pdbx_description
1 polymer ?
#
loop_
_entity_poly.entity_id
_entity_poly.type
_entity_poly.pdbx_seq_one_letter_code
_entity_poly.pdbx_strand_id
1 'polypeptide(L)'
;ASGNYSTAMGWSTTASGHFSLATGKFAKASDFASTVIGHYNSSGSSVTDSASSFSTSNTAFVIGNGADVSNKSDAFKVMFNGDTTISNDLTVSGDIVISSDARLKSNIVTLGSTLPKLLQIDGKSYEMKGKQKIGVLAQEIEEVFPELVTKDDNEMLAVNYQGLVPVLINALKEQNVKMKEQETKYMEQEQRLERLERLVANMD
;
A
#
# COMPACT_ATOMS: atom_id res chain seq x y z
N ALA A 1 -20.33 27.56 -13.07
CA ALA A 1 -19.88 27.62 -11.68
C ALA A 1 -21.02 28.12 -10.79
N SER A 2 -21.22 27.50 -9.64
CA SER A 2 -22.27 27.89 -8.67
C SER A 2 -21.72 28.11 -7.26
N GLY A 3 -20.52 27.64 -6.97
CA GLY A 3 -19.83 27.93 -5.70
C GLY A 3 -19.33 29.39 -5.66
N ASN A 4 -19.26 30.00 -4.46
CA ASN A 4 -18.67 31.32 -4.30
C ASN A 4 -17.20 31.32 -4.74
N TYR A 5 -16.82 32.27 -5.59
CA TYR A 5 -15.46 32.41 -6.14
C TYR A 5 -14.98 31.19 -6.91
N SER A 6 -15.90 30.37 -7.45
CA SER A 6 -15.55 29.18 -8.24
C SER A 6 -15.42 29.47 -9.73
N THR A 7 -14.67 28.63 -10.42
CA THR A 7 -14.45 28.75 -11.89
C THR A 7 -14.71 27.41 -12.57
N ALA A 8 -15.53 27.44 -13.65
CA ALA A 8 -15.76 26.26 -14.49
C ALA A 8 -15.46 26.61 -15.96
N MET A 9 -14.58 25.85 -16.59
CA MET A 9 -14.19 26.03 -18.00
C MET A 9 -14.31 24.73 -18.78
N GLY A 10 -14.91 24.77 -19.96
CA GLY A 10 -15.04 23.61 -20.83
C GLY A 10 -16.49 23.20 -21.04
N TRP A 11 -16.72 21.94 -21.47
CA TRP A 11 -18.04 21.47 -21.83
C TRP A 11 -18.72 20.73 -20.67
N SER A 12 -19.90 21.24 -20.24
CA SER A 12 -20.67 20.67 -19.13
C SER A 12 -19.89 20.50 -17.82
N THR A 13 -18.95 21.40 -17.56
CA THR A 13 -18.20 21.41 -16.29
C THR A 13 -19.00 22.07 -15.19
N THR A 14 -18.81 21.63 -13.96
CA THR A 14 -19.48 22.18 -12.77
C THR A 14 -18.46 22.43 -11.66
N ALA A 15 -18.36 23.66 -11.18
CA ALA A 15 -17.65 24.03 -9.97
C ALA A 15 -18.67 24.52 -8.94
N SER A 16 -19.07 23.65 -8.02
CA SER A 16 -20.11 23.94 -6.99
C SER A 16 -19.53 24.13 -5.59
N GLY A 17 -18.31 23.67 -5.34
CA GLY A 17 -17.58 23.99 -4.13
C GLY A 17 -17.15 25.46 -4.12
N HIS A 18 -17.15 26.12 -2.95
CA HIS A 18 -16.60 27.46 -2.82
C HIS A 18 -15.11 27.44 -3.14
N PHE A 19 -14.61 28.42 -3.87
CA PHE A 19 -13.21 28.55 -4.33
C PHE A 19 -12.74 27.38 -5.23
N SER A 20 -13.65 26.56 -5.77
CA SER A 20 -13.31 25.41 -6.59
C SER A 20 -13.03 25.76 -8.04
N LEU A 21 -12.23 24.94 -8.72
CA LEU A 21 -11.91 25.03 -10.14
C LEU A 21 -12.25 23.71 -10.84
N ALA A 22 -13.06 23.75 -11.89
CA ALA A 22 -13.32 22.61 -12.77
C ALA A 22 -12.99 22.97 -14.22
N THR A 23 -12.19 22.14 -14.90
CA THR A 23 -11.87 22.36 -16.31
C THR A 23 -11.84 21.06 -17.10
N GLY A 24 -12.40 21.08 -18.30
CA GLY A 24 -12.42 19.95 -19.23
C GLY A 24 -13.83 19.59 -19.73
N LYS A 25 -14.17 18.30 -19.76
CA LYS A 25 -15.45 17.80 -20.24
C LYS A 25 -16.18 17.03 -19.12
N PHE A 26 -17.35 17.49 -18.68
CA PHE A 26 -18.10 16.90 -17.58
C PHE A 26 -17.30 16.79 -16.28
N ALA A 27 -16.26 17.60 -16.12
CA ALA A 27 -15.51 17.69 -14.87
C ALA A 27 -16.35 18.39 -13.80
N LYS A 28 -16.33 17.88 -12.56
CA LYS A 28 -17.10 18.40 -11.43
C LYS A 28 -16.21 18.59 -10.22
N ALA A 29 -16.14 19.82 -9.68
CA ALA A 29 -15.45 20.19 -8.47
C ALA A 29 -16.48 20.64 -7.43
N SER A 30 -16.89 19.72 -6.55
CA SER A 30 -17.97 19.96 -5.59
C SER A 30 -17.49 20.23 -4.17
N ASP A 31 -16.23 19.93 -3.85
CA ASP A 31 -15.61 20.18 -2.56
C ASP A 31 -15.05 21.62 -2.46
N PHE A 32 -15.01 22.14 -1.25
CA PHE A 32 -14.38 23.44 -0.97
C PHE A 32 -12.92 23.46 -1.45
N ALA A 33 -12.55 24.49 -2.21
CA ALA A 33 -11.21 24.74 -2.76
C ALA A 33 -10.62 23.61 -3.63
N SER A 34 -11.46 22.68 -4.08
CA SER A 34 -11.00 21.58 -4.94
C SER A 34 -10.67 22.02 -6.36
N THR A 35 -9.68 21.41 -6.95
CA THR A 35 -9.31 21.57 -8.36
C THR A 35 -9.49 20.27 -9.12
N VAL A 36 -10.29 20.28 -10.17
CA VAL A 36 -10.59 19.11 -11.00
C VAL A 36 -10.28 19.44 -12.46
N ILE A 37 -9.49 18.59 -13.11
CA ILE A 37 -9.20 18.68 -14.54
C ILE A 37 -9.53 17.37 -15.26
N GLY A 38 -9.63 17.41 -16.59
CA GLY A 38 -9.87 16.22 -17.40
C GLY A 38 -11.36 15.99 -17.71
N HIS A 39 -11.83 14.75 -17.58
CA HIS A 39 -13.21 14.45 -17.92
C HIS A 39 -13.80 13.32 -17.06
N TYR A 40 -15.11 13.42 -16.78
CA TYR A 40 -15.92 12.43 -16.07
C TYR A 40 -15.25 11.91 -14.79
N ASN A 41 -14.74 12.82 -13.93
CA ASN A 41 -14.15 12.43 -12.65
C ASN A 41 -15.15 11.75 -11.71
N SER A 42 -14.66 10.82 -10.90
CA SER A 42 -15.41 10.16 -9.82
C SER A 42 -15.31 10.97 -8.53
N SER A 43 -14.11 11.13 -7.99
CA SER A 43 -13.86 11.84 -6.73
C SER A 43 -14.15 13.33 -6.88
N GLY A 44 -14.74 13.93 -5.85
CA GLY A 44 -15.14 15.35 -5.83
C GLY A 44 -16.23 15.70 -6.84
N SER A 45 -16.84 14.73 -7.54
CA SER A 45 -17.99 14.96 -8.45
C SER A 45 -19.30 15.19 -7.70
N SER A 46 -19.36 14.83 -6.43
CA SER A 46 -20.30 15.24 -5.39
C SER A 46 -19.51 15.72 -4.19
N VAL A 47 -20.15 16.40 -3.26
CA VAL A 47 -19.50 16.85 -2.02
C VAL A 47 -19.03 15.65 -1.21
N THR A 48 -17.74 15.62 -0.86
CA THR A 48 -17.15 14.55 -0.03
C THR A 48 -17.46 14.78 1.44
N ASP A 49 -17.15 15.98 1.94
CA ASP A 49 -17.45 16.40 3.31
C ASP A 49 -18.08 17.81 3.35
N SER A 50 -17.41 18.83 2.79
CA SER A 50 -17.93 20.20 2.79
C SER A 50 -17.71 20.91 1.45
N ALA A 51 -18.77 21.55 0.94
CA ALA A 51 -18.68 22.43 -0.23
C ALA A 51 -18.32 23.88 0.11
N SER A 52 -18.47 24.30 1.35
CA SER A 52 -18.39 25.72 1.77
C SER A 52 -17.30 26.05 2.77
N SER A 53 -16.68 25.04 3.37
CA SER A 53 -15.62 25.21 4.37
C SER A 53 -14.50 24.19 4.16
N PHE A 54 -13.30 24.54 4.60
CA PHE A 54 -12.14 23.66 4.54
C PHE A 54 -12.36 22.40 5.39
N SER A 55 -12.03 21.26 4.81
CA SER A 55 -11.93 19.96 5.50
C SER A 55 -10.79 19.15 4.92
N THR A 56 -10.03 18.47 5.77
CA THR A 56 -8.98 17.54 5.36
C THR A 56 -9.53 16.28 4.68
N SER A 57 -10.82 15.98 4.87
CA SER A 57 -11.52 14.88 4.22
C SER A 57 -12.01 15.21 2.81
N ASN A 58 -11.95 16.48 2.40
CA ASN A 58 -12.32 16.91 1.07
C ASN A 58 -11.25 16.51 0.04
N THR A 59 -11.70 16.32 -1.20
CA THR A 59 -10.82 16.19 -2.37
C THR A 59 -10.14 17.54 -2.64
N ALA A 60 -8.80 17.52 -2.78
CA ALA A 60 -8.00 18.72 -3.10
C ALA A 60 -7.74 18.85 -4.60
N PHE A 61 -7.26 17.77 -5.25
CA PHE A 61 -6.94 17.77 -6.67
C PHE A 61 -7.30 16.45 -7.33
N VAL A 62 -7.91 16.51 -8.52
CA VAL A 62 -8.28 15.32 -9.31
C VAL A 62 -7.96 15.50 -10.78
N ILE A 63 -7.42 14.45 -11.41
CA ILE A 63 -7.40 14.28 -12.86
C ILE A 63 -8.43 13.21 -13.22
N GLY A 64 -9.59 13.62 -13.70
CA GLY A 64 -10.63 12.72 -14.21
C GLY A 64 -10.23 12.11 -15.55
N ASN A 65 -10.47 10.80 -15.72
CA ASN A 65 -10.23 10.06 -16.96
C ASN A 65 -11.38 9.10 -17.31
N GLY A 66 -12.56 9.32 -16.74
CA GLY A 66 -13.76 8.50 -17.03
C GLY A 66 -14.20 8.58 -18.49
N ALA A 67 -14.81 7.53 -18.99
CA ALA A 67 -15.27 7.46 -20.38
C ALA A 67 -16.56 8.26 -20.64
N ASP A 68 -17.50 8.19 -19.69
CA ASP A 68 -18.83 8.81 -19.78
C ASP A 68 -19.47 8.98 -18.38
N VAL A 69 -20.72 9.41 -18.32
CA VAL A 69 -21.46 9.68 -17.07
C VAL A 69 -21.69 8.44 -16.20
N SER A 70 -21.72 7.25 -16.81
CA SER A 70 -21.90 5.97 -16.11
C SER A 70 -20.56 5.31 -15.75
N ASN A 71 -19.49 5.68 -16.46
CA ASN A 71 -18.14 5.14 -16.32
C ASN A 71 -17.17 6.25 -15.91
N LYS A 72 -17.40 6.82 -14.74
CA LYS A 72 -16.54 7.84 -14.13
C LYS A 72 -15.31 7.19 -13.54
N SER A 73 -14.16 7.86 -13.63
CA SER A 73 -12.91 7.42 -13.00
C SER A 73 -11.92 8.56 -12.85
N ASP A 74 -10.91 8.32 -12.03
CA ASP A 74 -9.80 9.26 -11.78
C ASP A 74 -8.47 8.57 -12.10
N ALA A 75 -7.60 9.25 -12.84
CA ALA A 75 -6.22 8.81 -13.04
C ALA A 75 -5.34 9.16 -11.83
N PHE A 76 -5.65 10.29 -11.19
CA PHE A 76 -4.90 10.82 -10.05
C PHE A 76 -5.85 11.56 -9.10
N LYS A 77 -5.70 11.34 -7.80
CA LYS A 77 -6.46 12.01 -6.73
C LYS A 77 -5.55 12.38 -5.58
N VAL A 78 -5.71 13.60 -5.05
CA VAL A 78 -5.12 14.07 -3.79
C VAL A 78 -6.23 14.58 -2.89
N MET A 79 -6.19 14.16 -1.63
CA MET A 79 -7.05 14.68 -0.57
C MET A 79 -6.34 15.80 0.19
N PHE A 80 -7.07 16.68 0.89
CA PHE A 80 -6.45 17.74 1.69
C PHE A 80 -5.67 17.24 2.92
N ASN A 81 -5.86 15.99 3.35
CA ASN A 81 -5.00 15.33 4.36
C ASN A 81 -3.67 14.83 3.79
N GLY A 82 -3.45 14.93 2.47
CA GLY A 82 -2.25 14.48 1.76
C GLY A 82 -2.34 13.07 1.18
N ASP A 83 -3.40 12.31 1.43
CA ASP A 83 -3.58 11.00 0.83
C ASP A 83 -3.67 11.12 -0.70
N THR A 84 -2.87 10.31 -1.38
CA THR A 84 -2.77 10.34 -2.84
C THR A 84 -3.04 8.97 -3.43
N THR A 85 -3.88 8.93 -4.47
CA THR A 85 -4.20 7.70 -5.21
C THR A 85 -3.81 7.86 -6.68
N ILE A 86 -3.10 6.88 -7.22
CA ILE A 86 -2.77 6.73 -8.65
C ILE A 86 -3.41 5.43 -9.12
N SER A 87 -4.30 5.52 -10.12
CA SER A 87 -5.14 4.37 -10.51
C SER A 87 -4.44 3.35 -11.41
N ASN A 88 -3.21 3.61 -11.81
CA ASN A 88 -2.44 2.72 -12.67
C ASN A 88 -0.98 2.63 -12.20
N ASP A 89 -0.07 2.22 -13.08
CA ASP A 89 1.34 2.06 -12.73
C ASP A 89 2.00 3.43 -12.44
N LEU A 90 2.85 3.49 -11.41
CA LEU A 90 3.72 4.62 -11.09
C LEU A 90 5.18 4.23 -11.42
N THR A 91 5.82 4.97 -12.32
CA THR A 91 7.26 4.84 -12.58
C THR A 91 7.99 6.00 -11.91
N VAL A 92 8.93 5.68 -11.03
CA VAL A 92 9.77 6.65 -10.34
C VAL A 92 11.20 6.49 -10.84
N SER A 93 11.80 7.55 -11.39
CA SER A 93 13.18 7.53 -11.91
C SER A 93 14.25 7.75 -10.82
N GLY A 94 13.84 8.05 -9.61
CA GLY A 94 14.69 8.23 -8.44
C GLY A 94 14.25 7.33 -7.30
N ASP A 95 14.64 7.68 -6.08
CA ASP A 95 14.31 6.93 -4.89
C ASP A 95 12.89 7.26 -4.37
N ILE A 96 12.23 6.27 -3.76
CA ILE A 96 11.07 6.49 -2.91
C ILE A 96 11.54 6.52 -1.47
N VAL A 97 11.59 7.72 -0.87
CA VAL A 97 12.04 7.93 0.51
C VAL A 97 10.84 8.03 1.43
N ILE A 98 10.81 7.19 2.46
CA ILE A 98 9.74 7.16 3.47
C ILE A 98 10.29 7.58 4.80
N SER A 99 9.64 8.58 5.43
CA SER A 99 9.99 9.05 6.77
C SER A 99 9.87 7.92 7.79
N SER A 100 10.96 7.65 8.53
CA SER A 100 11.04 6.57 9.52
C SER A 100 11.71 6.99 10.82
N ASP A 101 11.79 8.29 11.10
CA ASP A 101 12.36 8.83 12.33
C ASP A 101 11.57 8.35 13.56
N ALA A 102 12.29 7.92 14.60
CA ALA A 102 11.67 7.45 15.85
C ALA A 102 10.80 8.51 16.52
N ARG A 103 11.09 9.80 16.33
CA ARG A 103 10.32 10.93 16.87
C ARG A 103 8.90 11.03 16.30
N LEU A 104 8.66 10.42 15.14
CA LEU A 104 7.35 10.37 14.48
C LEU A 104 6.52 9.15 14.92
N LYS A 105 7.07 8.29 15.78
CA LYS A 105 6.47 7.01 16.16
C LYS A 105 6.23 6.97 17.67
N SER A 106 5.16 6.30 18.07
CA SER A 106 4.84 6.00 19.47
C SER A 106 4.72 4.50 19.68
N ASN A 107 4.83 4.06 20.93
CA ASN A 107 4.67 2.64 21.31
C ASN A 107 5.56 1.69 20.50
N ILE A 108 6.82 2.06 20.30
CA ILE A 108 7.78 1.27 19.52
C ILE A 108 8.06 -0.03 20.28
N VAL A 109 7.70 -1.16 19.68
CA VAL A 109 7.96 -2.50 20.19
C VAL A 109 8.63 -3.34 19.09
N THR A 110 9.46 -4.29 19.51
CA THR A 110 10.05 -5.25 18.57
C THR A 110 8.95 -6.19 18.08
N LEU A 111 8.96 -6.50 16.78
CA LEU A 111 8.09 -7.54 16.23
C LEU A 111 8.41 -8.87 16.92
N GLY A 112 7.37 -9.62 17.28
CA GLY A 112 7.50 -10.99 17.80
C GLY A 112 8.04 -11.95 16.73
N SER A 113 7.78 -13.26 16.90
CA SER A 113 8.16 -14.26 15.91
C SER A 113 7.41 -14.04 14.59
N THR A 114 8.16 -13.80 13.52
CA THR A 114 7.62 -13.50 12.18
C THR A 114 7.81 -14.64 11.20
N LEU A 115 8.85 -15.47 11.37
CA LEU A 115 9.15 -16.58 10.45
C LEU A 115 8.00 -17.58 10.28
N PRO A 116 7.32 -18.08 11.34
CA PRO A 116 6.20 -19.01 11.17
C PRO A 116 5.00 -18.41 10.45
N LYS A 117 4.77 -17.10 10.60
CA LYS A 117 3.72 -16.36 9.90
C LYS A 117 4.08 -16.16 8.43
N LEU A 118 5.34 -15.76 8.16
CA LEU A 118 5.83 -15.54 6.80
C LEU A 118 5.78 -16.82 5.96
N LEU A 119 6.02 -17.99 6.56
CA LEU A 119 5.96 -19.29 5.88
C LEU A 119 4.53 -19.72 5.51
N GLN A 120 3.50 -18.99 5.90
CA GLN A 120 2.11 -19.21 5.49
C GLN A 120 1.73 -18.41 4.25
N ILE A 121 2.62 -17.53 3.78
CA ILE A 121 2.41 -16.67 2.61
C ILE A 121 3.15 -17.27 1.43
N ASP A 122 2.46 -17.44 0.31
CA ASP A 122 3.07 -17.88 -0.93
C ASP A 122 3.28 -16.73 -1.91
N GLY A 123 4.44 -16.72 -2.57
CA GLY A 123 4.63 -15.92 -3.78
C GLY A 123 3.80 -16.51 -4.92
N LYS A 124 2.97 -15.69 -5.55
CA LYS A 124 2.07 -16.10 -6.63
C LYS A 124 2.47 -15.42 -7.94
N SER A 125 2.31 -16.15 -9.06
CA SER A 125 2.26 -15.58 -10.39
C SER A 125 0.79 -15.49 -10.81
N TYR A 126 0.39 -14.35 -11.34
CA TYR A 126 -1.00 -14.09 -11.72
C TYR A 126 -1.07 -13.16 -12.93
N GLU A 127 -2.23 -13.13 -13.58
CA GLU A 127 -2.53 -12.16 -14.63
C GLU A 127 -3.37 -11.02 -14.07
N MET A 128 -3.00 -9.79 -14.37
CA MET A 128 -3.76 -8.58 -14.02
C MET A 128 -3.72 -7.57 -15.18
N LYS A 129 -4.88 -7.15 -15.64
CA LYS A 129 -5.04 -6.24 -16.79
C LYS A 129 -4.28 -6.73 -18.04
N GLY A 130 -4.31 -8.05 -18.31
CA GLY A 130 -3.66 -8.68 -19.47
C GLY A 130 -2.13 -8.77 -19.38
N LYS A 131 -1.53 -8.54 -18.20
CA LYS A 131 -0.09 -8.65 -17.97
C LYS A 131 0.20 -9.69 -16.88
N GLN A 132 1.19 -10.55 -17.13
CA GLN A 132 1.72 -11.45 -16.11
C GLN A 132 2.45 -10.65 -15.04
N LYS A 133 2.16 -10.93 -13.78
CA LYS A 133 2.76 -10.28 -12.59
C LYS A 133 3.13 -11.33 -11.54
N ILE A 134 3.99 -10.94 -10.62
CA ILE A 134 4.36 -11.72 -9.44
C ILE A 134 4.04 -10.88 -8.21
N GLY A 135 3.51 -11.49 -7.18
CA GLY A 135 3.19 -10.82 -5.92
C GLY A 135 2.61 -11.77 -4.89
N VAL A 136 1.95 -11.24 -3.90
CA VAL A 136 1.25 -11.97 -2.85
C VAL A 136 -0.25 -11.66 -2.93
N LEU A 137 -1.08 -12.52 -2.34
CA LEU A 137 -2.50 -12.26 -2.19
C LEU A 137 -2.74 -11.46 -0.89
N ALA A 138 -3.50 -10.38 -0.99
CA ALA A 138 -3.83 -9.54 0.16
C ALA A 138 -4.61 -10.33 1.23
N GLN A 139 -5.41 -11.30 0.84
CA GLN A 139 -6.15 -12.19 1.74
C GLN A 139 -5.20 -13.04 2.59
N GLU A 140 -4.14 -13.62 2.00
CA GLU A 140 -3.14 -14.40 2.75
C GLU A 140 -2.34 -13.49 3.72
N ILE A 141 -2.07 -12.25 3.33
CA ILE A 141 -1.41 -11.27 4.20
C ILE A 141 -2.34 -10.85 5.35
N GLU A 142 -3.63 -10.62 5.08
CA GLU A 142 -4.62 -10.19 6.09
C GLU A 142 -4.75 -11.21 7.24
N GLU A 143 -4.62 -12.50 6.95
CA GLU A 143 -4.69 -13.57 7.96
C GLU A 143 -3.54 -13.55 8.98
N VAL A 144 -2.33 -13.15 8.55
CA VAL A 144 -1.11 -13.22 9.38
C VAL A 144 -0.54 -11.87 9.78
N PHE A 145 -0.75 -10.82 8.96
CA PHE A 145 -0.30 -9.44 9.15
C PHE A 145 -1.38 -8.46 8.71
N PRO A 146 -2.54 -8.41 9.39
CA PRO A 146 -3.66 -7.54 9.00
C PRO A 146 -3.27 -6.06 8.96
N GLU A 147 -2.27 -5.64 9.74
CA GLU A 147 -1.72 -4.28 9.74
C GLU A 147 -1.03 -3.87 8.43
N LEU A 148 -0.73 -4.80 7.55
CA LEU A 148 -0.15 -4.56 6.22
C LEU A 148 -1.19 -4.49 5.10
N VAL A 149 -2.48 -4.65 5.44
CA VAL A 149 -3.57 -4.64 4.47
C VAL A 149 -4.46 -3.43 4.70
N THR A 150 -4.81 -2.76 3.62
CA THR A 150 -5.79 -1.66 3.61
C THR A 150 -6.92 -2.00 2.66
N LYS A 151 -8.09 -1.40 2.91
CA LYS A 151 -9.28 -1.52 2.04
C LYS A 151 -9.56 -0.16 1.39
N ASP A 152 -9.88 -0.18 0.12
CA ASP A 152 -10.37 1.01 -0.57
C ASP A 152 -11.91 1.18 -0.37
N ASP A 153 -12.47 2.24 -0.95
CA ASP A 153 -13.91 2.56 -0.87
C ASP A 153 -14.81 1.47 -1.50
N ASN A 154 -14.24 0.54 -2.27
CA ASN A 154 -14.95 -0.60 -2.90
C ASN A 154 -14.63 -1.91 -2.17
N GLU A 155 -14.09 -1.86 -0.97
CA GLU A 155 -13.63 -3.02 -0.17
C GLU A 155 -12.53 -3.87 -0.84
N MET A 156 -11.87 -3.35 -1.88
CA MET A 156 -10.75 -4.03 -2.51
C MET A 156 -9.50 -3.93 -1.62
N LEU A 157 -8.86 -5.06 -1.39
CA LEU A 157 -7.69 -5.17 -0.53
C LEU A 157 -6.41 -4.74 -1.26
N ALA A 158 -5.58 -3.98 -0.56
CA ALA A 158 -4.25 -3.59 -1.01
C ALA A 158 -3.19 -3.91 0.06
N VAL A 159 -1.99 -4.28 -0.38
CA VAL A 159 -0.88 -4.67 0.49
C VAL A 159 0.18 -3.57 0.55
N ASN A 160 0.56 -3.20 1.77
CA ASN A 160 1.76 -2.40 2.00
C ASN A 160 3.01 -3.28 1.85
N TYR A 161 3.53 -3.42 0.63
CA TYR A 161 4.72 -4.22 0.35
C TYR A 161 5.97 -3.75 1.10
N GLN A 162 6.09 -2.45 1.40
CA GLN A 162 7.24 -1.93 2.15
C GLN A 162 7.19 -2.36 3.63
N GLY A 163 6.00 -2.53 4.18
CA GLY A 163 5.80 -3.09 5.51
C GLY A 163 6.26 -4.54 5.67
N LEU A 164 6.41 -5.28 4.57
CA LEU A 164 7.00 -6.63 4.58
C LEU A 164 8.51 -6.63 4.86
N VAL A 165 9.21 -5.53 4.59
CA VAL A 165 10.67 -5.45 4.81
C VAL A 165 11.06 -5.73 6.28
N PRO A 166 10.50 -5.06 7.31
CA PRO A 166 10.82 -5.38 8.70
C PRO A 166 10.41 -6.80 9.12
N VAL A 167 9.34 -7.36 8.55
CA VAL A 167 8.93 -8.75 8.75
C VAL A 167 9.99 -9.71 8.24
N LEU A 168 10.49 -9.49 7.01
CA LEU A 168 11.56 -10.28 6.40
C LEU A 168 12.87 -10.17 7.18
N ILE A 169 13.24 -8.97 7.66
CA ILE A 169 14.44 -8.78 8.49
C ILE A 169 14.35 -9.64 9.76
N ASN A 170 13.21 -9.66 10.44
CA ASN A 170 13.01 -10.46 11.64
C ASN A 170 13.02 -11.95 11.34
N ALA A 171 12.32 -12.40 10.32
CA ALA A 171 12.30 -13.79 9.89
C ALA A 171 13.70 -14.31 9.54
N LEU A 172 14.51 -13.50 8.85
CA LEU A 172 15.90 -13.83 8.54
C LEU A 172 16.77 -13.99 9.82
N LYS A 173 16.58 -13.12 10.81
CA LYS A 173 17.25 -13.25 12.11
C LYS A 173 16.87 -14.52 12.85
N GLU A 174 15.57 -14.85 12.88
CA GLU A 174 15.05 -16.10 13.47
C GLU A 174 15.63 -17.34 12.75
N GLN A 175 15.67 -17.31 11.43
CA GLN A 175 16.27 -18.40 10.64
C GLN A 175 17.76 -18.57 10.94
N ASN A 176 18.52 -17.48 11.04
CA ASN A 176 19.93 -17.51 11.36
C ASN A 176 20.19 -18.12 12.76
N VAL A 177 19.35 -17.82 13.75
CA VAL A 177 19.44 -18.44 15.08
C VAL A 177 19.22 -19.96 14.96
N LYS A 178 18.18 -20.40 14.26
CA LYS A 178 17.89 -21.83 14.04
C LYS A 178 19.03 -22.56 13.32
N MET A 179 19.64 -21.91 12.32
CA MET A 179 20.79 -22.49 11.61
C MET A 179 21.97 -22.71 12.54
N LYS A 180 22.33 -21.73 13.39
CA LYS A 180 23.41 -21.87 14.37
C LYS A 180 23.15 -22.96 15.41
N GLU A 181 21.90 -23.11 15.86
CA GLU A 181 21.50 -24.20 16.75
C GLU A 181 21.65 -25.57 16.06
N GLN A 182 21.32 -25.66 14.78
CA GLN A 182 21.51 -26.88 14.00
C GLN A 182 23.00 -27.20 13.81
N GLU A 183 23.82 -26.22 13.45
CA GLU A 183 25.27 -26.39 13.33
C GLU A 183 25.90 -26.90 14.63
N THR A 184 25.50 -26.33 15.79
CA THR A 184 25.97 -26.81 17.10
C THR A 184 25.57 -28.27 17.32
N LYS A 185 24.33 -28.66 17.02
CA LYS A 185 23.87 -30.05 17.15
C LYS A 185 24.65 -31.00 16.23
N TYR A 186 24.93 -30.56 14.98
CA TYR A 186 25.73 -31.36 14.07
C TYR A 186 27.15 -31.60 14.60
N MET A 187 27.83 -30.56 15.12
CA MET A 187 29.17 -30.71 15.73
C MET A 187 29.16 -31.66 16.95
N GLU A 188 28.13 -31.58 17.80
CA GLU A 188 27.96 -32.47 18.93
C GLU A 188 27.77 -33.94 18.49
N GLN A 189 26.97 -34.16 17.43
CA GLN A 189 26.75 -35.48 16.84
C GLN A 189 28.02 -36.06 16.22
N GLU A 190 28.80 -35.26 15.52
CA GLU A 190 30.06 -35.62 14.91
C GLU A 190 31.11 -36.05 15.98
N GLN A 191 31.26 -35.25 17.04
CA GLN A 191 32.10 -35.59 18.18
C GLN A 191 31.67 -36.90 18.85
N ARG A 192 30.34 -37.13 18.96
CA ARG A 192 29.79 -38.35 19.52
C ARG A 192 30.08 -39.56 18.62
N LEU A 193 29.97 -39.39 17.32
CA LEU A 193 30.27 -40.42 16.33
C LEU A 193 31.76 -40.81 16.40
N GLU A 194 32.66 -39.85 16.34
CA GLU A 194 34.11 -40.09 16.49
C GLU A 194 34.46 -40.84 17.78
N ARG A 195 33.78 -40.49 18.89
CA ARG A 195 33.98 -41.19 20.16
C ARG A 195 33.54 -42.64 20.10
N LEU A 196 32.43 -42.92 19.46
CA LEU A 196 31.90 -44.28 19.28
C LEU A 196 32.82 -45.10 18.35
N GLU A 197 33.29 -44.53 17.27
CA GLU A 197 34.24 -45.20 16.33
C GLU A 197 35.57 -45.58 17.05
N ARG A 198 36.11 -44.70 17.87
CA ARG A 198 37.29 -44.97 18.72
C ARG A 198 37.03 -46.12 19.71
N LEU A 199 35.84 -46.16 20.31
CA LEU A 199 35.48 -47.23 21.24
C LEU A 199 35.38 -48.57 20.53
N VAL A 200 34.74 -48.60 19.36
CA VAL A 200 34.63 -49.83 18.56
C VAL A 200 36.00 -50.30 18.10
N ALA A 201 36.86 -49.40 17.58
CA ALA A 201 38.22 -49.75 17.15
C ALA A 201 39.14 -50.29 18.30
N ASN A 202 38.81 -50.04 19.54
CA ASN A 202 39.52 -50.58 20.70
C ASN A 202 38.95 -51.91 21.23
N MET A 203 37.88 -52.41 20.64
CA MET A 203 37.25 -53.65 21.03
C MET A 203 37.68 -54.88 20.15
N ASP A 204 38.37 -54.61 19.03
CA ASP A 204 39.03 -55.61 18.18
C ASP A 204 40.49 -55.73 18.61
#